data_2296faa61370d2ea77d1b104df2245c5
#
_entry.id   2296faa61370d2ea77d1b104df2245c5
#
_cell.length_a   1.000
_cell.length_b   1.000
_cell.length_c   1.000
_cell.angle_alpha   90.00
_cell.angle_beta   90.00
_cell.angle_gamma   90.00
#
_symmetry.space_group_name_H-M   'P 1'
#
loop_
_entity.id
_entity.type
_entity.pdbx_description
1 polymer ?
#
loop_
_entity_poly.entity_id
_entity_poly.type
_entity_poly.pdbx_seq_one_letter_code
_entity_poly.pdbx_strand_id
1 'polypeptide(L)'
;MKLLCSSTMDLFRARGLFFHLFILFICQPLVSSQDAKPSNVADLFKRVSENIQVKRFSEALNDLNTILEDDPNHSEAYLRRASVLRQLCRYEESEESYKKYLELKPGDSAAEKELSQLLQAKNALETALNLFDSKEYGKALDYVDKVVLVFSSSCIKAKILKVKLMLELKDYSGAISESGFILKEDENNLDALLIRGRAYYYLADHDVALKHYQKGLRSDPEHSQLKKTYFGLKNLLKKTKSAEDNESKGKFRMAVEDFKAALAMDPNHSAHNVHLYLGLCKVQIKLGRGKDALDSCTEALKIDEELVEALAQRGEAKILTEDWEGAVQDLKEAYQKSSQDMSIRESLMKAERALKMSKRKDWYKILGISKTASIQEIKRAYKKLALQWHPDKNVDNREAAEEKFREIAAAYEVLGDDEKRVRFDRGEDMEDNMGMGGGHGGFNPFGGGGGGGQQYTFHFEGGFPGGGFGGFDGF
;
A
#
# COMPACT_ATOMS: atom_id res chain seq x y z
N MET A 1 -11.98 -65.81 8.14
CA MET A 1 -11.80 -64.83 9.21
C MET A 1 -12.55 -65.24 10.45
N LYS A 2 -12.09 -66.30 11.10
CA LYS A 2 -12.51 -66.75 12.42
C LYS A 2 -11.21 -66.80 13.23
N LEU A 3 -11.04 -65.85 14.19
CA LEU A 3 -10.00 -65.88 15.25
C LEU A 3 -9.71 -64.44 15.69
N LEU A 4 -10.63 -63.84 16.48
CA LEU A 4 -10.37 -62.70 17.39
C LEU A 4 -11.68 -62.38 18.13
N CYS A 5 -12.31 -63.34 18.71
CA CYS A 5 -13.49 -63.14 19.55
C CYS A 5 -13.51 -64.13 20.73
N SER A 6 -12.39 -64.28 21.43
CA SER A 6 -12.34 -65.21 22.58
C SER A 6 -11.45 -64.73 23.76
N SER A 7 -11.29 -63.44 23.97
CA SER A 7 -10.46 -63.01 25.12
C SER A 7 -10.93 -61.75 25.87
N THR A 8 -12.24 -61.38 25.78
CA THR A 8 -12.78 -60.25 26.56
C THR A 8 -14.14 -60.52 27.20
N MET A 9 -14.46 -61.80 27.47
CA MET A 9 -15.76 -62.18 28.07
C MET A 9 -15.73 -62.51 29.57
N ASP A 10 -14.64 -62.26 30.27
CA ASP A 10 -14.55 -62.60 31.72
C ASP A 10 -14.47 -61.43 32.70
N LEU A 11 -14.78 -60.20 32.32
CA LEU A 11 -14.71 -59.05 33.26
C LEU A 11 -15.99 -58.26 33.48
N PHE A 12 -17.17 -58.69 33.04
CA PHE A 12 -18.45 -58.03 33.35
C PHE A 12 -19.60 -58.99 33.71
N ARG A 13 -19.37 -59.72 34.84
CA ARG A 13 -20.43 -60.51 35.50
C ARG A 13 -20.88 -59.86 36.81
N ALA A 14 -21.18 -58.60 36.83
CA ALA A 14 -21.84 -57.91 37.95
C ALA A 14 -22.38 -56.56 37.49
N ARG A 15 -23.54 -56.51 36.89
CA ARG A 15 -24.57 -55.47 36.97
C ARG A 15 -25.62 -55.73 35.89
N GLY A 16 -26.57 -56.52 36.24
CA GLY A 16 -27.73 -56.80 35.39
C GLY A 16 -28.63 -55.59 35.25
N LEU A 17 -29.45 -55.64 34.21
CA LEU A 17 -30.72 -54.94 33.98
C LEU A 17 -30.71 -53.60 33.22
N PHE A 18 -29.68 -53.16 32.53
CA PHE A 18 -29.86 -51.99 31.67
C PHE A 18 -29.33 -52.15 30.20
N PHE A 19 -28.93 -53.32 29.80
CA PHE A 19 -28.32 -53.55 28.48
C PHE A 19 -29.27 -54.17 27.40
N HIS A 20 -30.47 -54.52 27.76
CA HIS A 20 -31.43 -55.10 26.80
C HIS A 20 -32.30 -54.08 26.01
N LEU A 21 -32.30 -52.79 26.43
CA LEU A 21 -33.04 -51.74 25.71
C LEU A 21 -32.18 -50.93 24.72
N PHE A 22 -30.84 -51.08 24.75
CA PHE A 22 -29.94 -50.33 23.87
C PHE A 22 -29.54 -51.11 22.59
N ILE A 23 -29.73 -52.44 22.56
CA ILE A 23 -29.39 -53.28 21.40
C ILE A 23 -30.55 -53.36 20.38
N LEU A 24 -31.77 -53.02 20.77
CA LEU A 24 -32.92 -53.00 19.86
C LEU A 24 -33.02 -51.70 19.03
N PHE A 25 -32.20 -50.71 19.30
CA PHE A 25 -32.19 -49.46 18.54
C PHE A 25 -31.03 -49.33 17.49
N ILE A 26 -30.09 -50.29 17.44
CA ILE A 26 -28.95 -50.26 16.52
C ILE A 26 -29.09 -51.25 15.35
N CYS A 27 -30.14 -52.09 15.33
CA CYS A 27 -30.47 -52.96 14.20
C CYS A 27 -31.78 -52.53 13.51
N GLN A 28 -32.02 -51.26 13.34
CA GLN A 28 -32.80 -50.85 12.19
C GLN A 28 -31.91 -51.05 10.96
N PRO A 29 -32.33 -51.87 9.96
CA PRO A 29 -31.64 -51.84 8.69
C PRO A 29 -31.69 -50.39 8.26
N LEU A 30 -30.53 -49.80 7.96
CA LEU A 30 -30.44 -48.71 7.03
C LEU A 30 -31.20 -49.18 5.78
N VAL A 31 -32.48 -48.85 5.71
CA VAL A 31 -33.18 -48.77 4.47
C VAL A 31 -32.40 -47.75 3.66
N SER A 32 -31.41 -48.24 2.88
CA SER A 32 -30.98 -47.49 1.75
C SER A 32 -32.28 -47.08 1.08
N SER A 33 -32.57 -45.80 1.02
CA SER A 33 -33.45 -45.29 0.00
C SER A 33 -32.78 -45.69 -1.32
N GLN A 34 -33.06 -46.91 -1.77
CA GLN A 34 -32.99 -47.21 -3.16
C GLN A 34 -33.99 -46.23 -3.75
N ASP A 35 -33.45 -45.13 -4.29
CA ASP A 35 -34.22 -44.29 -5.17
C ASP A 35 -34.86 -45.23 -6.18
N ALA A 36 -36.15 -45.46 -6.03
CA ALA A 36 -36.93 -46.29 -6.94
C ALA A 36 -36.67 -45.66 -8.31
N LYS A 37 -36.03 -46.44 -9.21
CA LYS A 37 -35.77 -45.99 -10.57
C LYS A 37 -37.09 -45.47 -11.11
N PRO A 38 -37.24 -44.18 -11.44
CA PRO A 38 -38.52 -43.65 -11.86
C PRO A 38 -38.95 -44.41 -13.10
N SER A 39 -40.08 -45.11 -13.01
CA SER A 39 -40.57 -46.03 -14.02
C SER A 39 -41.30 -45.32 -15.17
N ASN A 40 -41.38 -44.00 -15.14
CA ASN A 40 -42.10 -43.20 -16.12
C ASN A 40 -41.31 -41.95 -16.54
N VAL A 41 -41.22 -41.73 -17.85
CA VAL A 41 -40.61 -40.53 -18.47
C VAL A 41 -41.19 -39.25 -17.89
N ALA A 42 -42.49 -39.20 -17.56
CA ALA A 42 -43.12 -38.03 -16.93
C ALA A 42 -42.54 -37.68 -15.55
N ASP A 43 -42.21 -38.70 -14.74
CA ASP A 43 -41.60 -38.49 -13.41
C ASP A 43 -40.17 -37.99 -13.53
N LEU A 44 -39.42 -38.49 -14.53
CA LEU A 44 -38.08 -37.97 -14.85
C LEU A 44 -38.11 -36.50 -15.28
N PHE A 45 -39.06 -36.12 -16.16
CA PHE A 45 -39.22 -34.72 -16.56
C PHE A 45 -39.59 -33.78 -15.40
N LYS A 46 -40.44 -34.25 -14.49
CA LYS A 46 -40.79 -33.51 -13.28
C LYS A 46 -39.54 -33.28 -12.44
N ARG A 47 -38.74 -34.32 -12.20
CA ARG A 47 -37.49 -34.25 -11.45
C ARG A 47 -36.45 -33.34 -12.13
N VAL A 48 -36.33 -33.40 -13.47
CA VAL A 48 -35.53 -32.48 -14.27
C VAL A 48 -35.95 -31.04 -14.01
N SER A 49 -37.25 -30.74 -14.03
CA SER A 49 -37.76 -29.38 -13.80
C SER A 49 -37.46 -28.90 -12.38
N GLU A 50 -37.63 -29.74 -11.37
CA GLU A 50 -37.29 -29.45 -9.97
C GLU A 50 -35.77 -29.19 -9.80
N ASN A 51 -34.92 -30.06 -10.38
CA ASN A 51 -33.47 -29.92 -10.33
C ASN A 51 -32.98 -28.63 -11.02
N ILE A 52 -33.57 -28.24 -12.16
CA ILE A 52 -33.26 -26.97 -12.84
C ILE A 52 -33.62 -25.78 -11.95
N GLN A 53 -34.79 -25.79 -11.29
CA GLN A 53 -35.20 -24.69 -10.41
C GLN A 53 -34.26 -24.48 -9.24
N VAL A 54 -33.71 -25.55 -8.66
CA VAL A 54 -32.74 -25.49 -7.56
C VAL A 54 -31.28 -25.46 -8.04
N LYS A 55 -31.07 -25.29 -9.36
CA LYS A 55 -29.75 -25.24 -10.04
C LYS A 55 -28.89 -26.50 -9.90
N ARG A 56 -29.51 -27.68 -9.68
CA ARG A 56 -28.84 -28.98 -9.68
C ARG A 56 -28.71 -29.51 -11.10
N PHE A 57 -27.94 -28.80 -11.93
CA PHE A 57 -27.84 -29.08 -13.37
C PHE A 57 -27.23 -30.44 -13.69
N SER A 58 -26.32 -30.95 -12.86
CA SER A 58 -25.72 -32.29 -13.06
C SER A 58 -26.73 -33.39 -12.88
N GLU A 59 -27.61 -33.30 -11.87
CA GLU A 59 -28.71 -34.28 -11.64
C GLU A 59 -29.76 -34.20 -12.75
N ALA A 60 -30.12 -32.96 -13.14
CA ALA A 60 -31.03 -32.77 -14.28
C ALA A 60 -30.47 -33.39 -15.58
N LEU A 61 -29.15 -33.24 -15.82
CA LEU A 61 -28.50 -33.82 -17.00
C LEU A 61 -28.49 -35.34 -16.98
N ASN A 62 -28.26 -35.96 -15.80
CA ASN A 62 -28.33 -37.42 -15.67
C ASN A 62 -29.72 -37.94 -15.98
N ASP A 63 -30.77 -37.30 -15.46
CA ASP A 63 -32.14 -37.67 -15.76
C ASP A 63 -32.48 -37.54 -17.24
N LEU A 64 -32.05 -36.45 -17.88
CA LEU A 64 -32.24 -36.23 -19.32
C LEU A 64 -31.48 -37.25 -20.17
N ASN A 65 -30.25 -37.63 -19.78
CA ASN A 65 -29.54 -38.70 -20.45
C ASN A 65 -30.27 -40.05 -20.34
N THR A 66 -30.85 -40.39 -19.17
CA THR A 66 -31.65 -41.60 -18.98
C THR A 66 -32.89 -41.60 -19.91
N ILE A 67 -33.56 -40.43 -20.05
CA ILE A 67 -34.70 -40.33 -20.98
C ILE A 67 -34.26 -40.60 -22.43
N LEU A 68 -33.09 -40.07 -22.84
CA LEU A 68 -32.57 -40.21 -24.19
C LEU A 68 -31.97 -41.61 -24.46
N GLU A 69 -31.58 -42.36 -23.43
CA GLU A 69 -31.21 -43.77 -23.52
C GLU A 69 -32.43 -44.63 -23.80
N ASP A 70 -33.59 -44.33 -23.16
CA ASP A 70 -34.83 -45.06 -23.34
C ASP A 70 -35.56 -44.67 -24.65
N ASP A 71 -35.54 -43.36 -25.02
CA ASP A 71 -36.10 -42.84 -26.27
C ASP A 71 -35.14 -41.89 -26.99
N PRO A 72 -34.29 -42.38 -27.89
CA PRO A 72 -33.31 -41.57 -28.66
C PRO A 72 -33.93 -40.50 -29.58
N ASN A 73 -35.25 -40.53 -29.82
CA ASN A 73 -35.94 -39.55 -30.64
C ASN A 73 -36.77 -38.54 -29.82
N HIS A 74 -36.60 -38.50 -28.52
CA HIS A 74 -37.37 -37.62 -27.64
C HIS A 74 -36.90 -36.16 -27.78
N SER A 75 -37.54 -35.41 -28.67
CA SER A 75 -37.12 -34.02 -29.01
C SER A 75 -37.03 -33.07 -27.80
N GLU A 76 -38.07 -33.07 -26.93
CA GLU A 76 -38.12 -32.21 -25.74
C GLU A 76 -36.92 -32.47 -24.78
N ALA A 77 -36.49 -33.74 -24.67
CA ALA A 77 -35.32 -34.07 -23.85
C ALA A 77 -34.01 -33.44 -24.40
N TYR A 78 -33.84 -33.45 -25.73
CA TYR A 78 -32.70 -32.77 -26.36
C TYR A 78 -32.72 -31.26 -26.12
N LEU A 79 -33.88 -30.59 -26.22
CA LEU A 79 -33.97 -29.13 -25.99
C LEU A 79 -33.61 -28.78 -24.54
N ARG A 80 -34.18 -29.52 -23.57
CA ARG A 80 -33.83 -29.29 -22.15
C ARG A 80 -32.39 -29.64 -21.83
N ARG A 81 -31.87 -30.73 -22.42
CA ARG A 81 -30.46 -31.11 -22.29
C ARG A 81 -29.53 -30.01 -22.80
N ALA A 82 -29.85 -29.45 -23.96
CA ALA A 82 -29.08 -28.31 -24.50
C ALA A 82 -29.08 -27.11 -23.55
N SER A 83 -30.23 -26.75 -23.00
CA SER A 83 -30.37 -25.66 -22.04
C SER A 83 -29.60 -25.92 -20.75
N VAL A 84 -29.62 -27.14 -20.21
CA VAL A 84 -28.83 -27.50 -19.00
C VAL A 84 -27.33 -27.49 -19.28
N LEU A 85 -26.90 -28.09 -20.39
CA LEU A 85 -25.48 -28.09 -20.80
C LEU A 85 -24.92 -26.66 -21.00
N ARG A 86 -25.74 -25.77 -21.55
CA ARG A 86 -25.44 -24.35 -21.65
C ARG A 86 -25.10 -23.71 -20.29
N GLN A 87 -25.94 -24.01 -19.27
CA GLN A 87 -25.67 -23.47 -17.91
C GLN A 87 -24.41 -24.07 -17.27
N LEU A 88 -24.02 -25.26 -17.66
CA LEU A 88 -22.77 -25.91 -17.24
C LEU A 88 -21.54 -25.48 -18.08
N CYS A 89 -21.72 -24.60 -19.10
CA CYS A 89 -20.68 -24.25 -20.07
C CYS A 89 -20.10 -25.43 -20.86
N ARG A 90 -20.89 -26.47 -21.07
CA ARG A 90 -20.58 -27.61 -21.97
C ARG A 90 -21.14 -27.27 -23.35
N TYR A 91 -20.57 -26.23 -23.98
CA TYR A 91 -21.14 -25.61 -25.18
C TYR A 91 -21.17 -26.58 -26.39
N GLU A 92 -20.13 -27.41 -26.55
CA GLU A 92 -20.04 -28.40 -27.63
C GLU A 92 -21.21 -29.37 -27.55
N GLU A 93 -21.45 -29.97 -26.40
CA GLU A 93 -22.52 -30.91 -26.18
C GLU A 93 -23.92 -30.27 -26.22
N SER A 94 -23.99 -29.01 -25.79
CA SER A 94 -25.19 -28.19 -25.91
C SER A 94 -25.53 -27.96 -27.40
N GLU A 95 -24.54 -27.62 -28.22
CA GLU A 95 -24.66 -27.43 -29.66
C GLU A 95 -25.16 -28.71 -30.36
N GLU A 96 -24.55 -29.85 -30.04
CA GLU A 96 -25.01 -31.16 -30.55
C GLU A 96 -26.46 -31.43 -30.17
N SER A 97 -26.84 -31.12 -28.94
CA SER A 97 -28.24 -31.34 -28.47
C SER A 97 -29.22 -30.42 -29.19
N TYR A 98 -28.90 -29.15 -29.44
CA TYR A 98 -29.74 -28.25 -30.26
C TYR A 98 -29.85 -28.73 -31.71
N LYS A 99 -28.76 -29.18 -32.32
CA LYS A 99 -28.76 -29.71 -33.67
C LYS A 99 -29.68 -30.95 -33.78
N LYS A 100 -29.54 -31.85 -32.81
CA LYS A 100 -30.42 -33.05 -32.75
C LYS A 100 -31.90 -32.68 -32.56
N TYR A 101 -32.18 -31.69 -31.72
CA TYR A 101 -33.56 -31.20 -31.57
C TYR A 101 -34.09 -30.63 -32.90
N LEU A 102 -33.31 -29.82 -33.62
CA LEU A 102 -33.70 -29.20 -34.88
C LEU A 102 -33.83 -30.20 -36.03
N GLU A 103 -33.11 -31.34 -36.00
CA GLU A 103 -33.29 -32.45 -36.90
C GLU A 103 -34.69 -33.10 -36.68
N LEU A 104 -35.11 -33.23 -35.42
CA LEU A 104 -36.43 -33.83 -35.05
C LEU A 104 -37.57 -32.83 -35.17
N LYS A 105 -37.31 -31.54 -35.04
CA LYS A 105 -38.27 -30.44 -35.09
C LYS A 105 -37.76 -29.29 -35.98
N PRO A 106 -37.75 -29.47 -37.31
CA PRO A 106 -37.29 -28.44 -38.22
C PRO A 106 -38.17 -27.19 -38.18
N GLY A 107 -37.54 -26.01 -38.25
CA GLY A 107 -38.23 -24.72 -38.33
C GLY A 107 -38.65 -24.13 -36.98
N ASP A 108 -38.15 -24.64 -35.84
CA ASP A 108 -38.34 -23.99 -34.55
C ASP A 108 -37.36 -22.78 -34.44
N SER A 109 -37.89 -21.62 -34.79
CA SER A 109 -37.12 -20.38 -34.79
C SER A 109 -36.58 -19.97 -33.40
N ALA A 110 -37.24 -20.41 -32.32
CA ALA A 110 -36.77 -20.15 -30.96
C ALA A 110 -35.49 -20.96 -30.65
N ALA A 111 -35.49 -22.24 -31.00
CA ALA A 111 -34.33 -23.12 -30.84
C ALA A 111 -33.16 -22.70 -31.76
N GLU A 112 -33.45 -22.27 -33.01
CA GLU A 112 -32.41 -21.72 -33.91
C GLU A 112 -31.77 -20.45 -33.32
N LYS A 113 -32.58 -19.57 -32.73
CA LYS A 113 -32.06 -18.36 -32.05
C LYS A 113 -31.23 -18.74 -30.84
N GLU A 114 -31.66 -19.67 -29.99
CA GLU A 114 -30.89 -20.15 -28.84
C GLU A 114 -29.54 -20.77 -29.25
N LEU A 115 -29.53 -21.57 -30.34
CA LEU A 115 -28.32 -22.13 -30.92
C LEU A 115 -27.36 -21.01 -31.41
N SER A 116 -27.89 -19.98 -32.07
CA SER A 116 -27.08 -18.84 -32.49
C SER A 116 -26.47 -18.10 -31.30
N GLN A 117 -27.25 -17.88 -30.24
CA GLN A 117 -26.76 -17.26 -28.99
C GLN A 117 -25.71 -18.12 -28.27
N LEU A 118 -25.91 -19.48 -28.31
CA LEU A 118 -24.94 -20.43 -27.77
C LEU A 118 -23.57 -20.27 -28.45
N LEU A 119 -23.55 -20.19 -29.78
CA LEU A 119 -22.34 -20.04 -30.57
C LEU A 119 -21.65 -18.68 -30.27
N GLN A 120 -22.45 -17.62 -30.10
CA GLN A 120 -21.93 -16.32 -29.69
C GLN A 120 -21.28 -16.38 -28.29
N ALA A 121 -21.95 -17.03 -27.31
CA ALA A 121 -21.40 -17.16 -25.96
C ALA A 121 -20.14 -18.05 -25.93
N LYS A 122 -20.11 -19.13 -26.72
CA LYS A 122 -18.92 -19.98 -26.89
C LYS A 122 -17.74 -19.18 -27.42
N ASN A 123 -17.92 -18.45 -28.51
CA ASN A 123 -16.87 -17.61 -29.11
C ASN A 123 -16.45 -16.47 -28.17
N ALA A 124 -17.39 -15.90 -27.42
CA ALA A 124 -17.11 -14.86 -26.44
C ALA A 124 -16.25 -15.39 -25.27
N LEU A 125 -16.52 -16.60 -24.79
CA LEU A 125 -15.70 -17.21 -23.72
C LEU A 125 -14.28 -17.50 -24.22
N GLU A 126 -14.14 -18.05 -25.42
CA GLU A 126 -12.83 -18.30 -26.04
C GLU A 126 -12.05 -16.99 -26.25
N THR A 127 -12.74 -15.95 -26.77
CA THR A 127 -12.14 -14.62 -26.92
C THR A 127 -11.70 -14.04 -25.58
N ALA A 128 -12.52 -14.18 -24.53
CA ALA A 128 -12.17 -13.70 -23.20
C ALA A 128 -10.95 -14.41 -22.61
N LEU A 129 -10.79 -15.71 -22.86
CA LEU A 129 -9.59 -16.46 -22.45
C LEU A 129 -8.33 -15.98 -23.19
N ASN A 130 -8.43 -15.77 -24.52
CA ASN A 130 -7.32 -15.25 -25.32
C ASN A 130 -6.92 -13.82 -24.88
N LEU A 131 -7.90 -12.96 -24.56
CA LEU A 131 -7.69 -11.63 -24.02
C LEU A 131 -7.08 -11.66 -22.61
N PHE A 132 -7.43 -12.64 -21.79
CA PHE A 132 -6.82 -12.86 -20.48
C PHE A 132 -5.31 -13.15 -20.62
N ASP A 133 -4.97 -14.07 -21.54
CA ASP A 133 -3.57 -14.43 -21.83
C ASP A 133 -2.77 -13.24 -22.41
N SER A 134 -3.44 -12.40 -23.20
CA SER A 134 -2.87 -11.15 -23.75
C SER A 134 -2.82 -10.00 -22.74
N LYS A 135 -3.30 -10.21 -21.51
CA LYS A 135 -3.41 -9.20 -20.44
C LYS A 135 -4.37 -8.03 -20.73
N GLU A 136 -5.28 -8.19 -21.66
CA GLU A 136 -6.31 -7.21 -21.98
C GLU A 136 -7.55 -7.43 -21.07
N TYR A 137 -7.32 -7.38 -19.77
CA TYR A 137 -8.26 -7.81 -18.74
C TYR A 137 -9.62 -7.09 -18.76
N GLY A 138 -9.62 -5.79 -19.05
CA GLY A 138 -10.86 -5.00 -19.14
C GLY A 138 -11.79 -5.47 -20.25
N LYS A 139 -11.22 -5.71 -21.46
CA LYS A 139 -12.01 -6.25 -22.57
C LYS A 139 -12.48 -7.68 -22.32
N ALA A 140 -11.62 -8.52 -21.72
CA ALA A 140 -11.97 -9.87 -21.35
C ALA A 140 -13.17 -9.89 -20.38
N LEU A 141 -13.18 -9.00 -19.38
CA LEU A 141 -14.27 -8.86 -18.42
C LEU A 141 -15.59 -8.46 -19.11
N ASP A 142 -15.54 -7.55 -20.07
CA ASP A 142 -16.72 -7.16 -20.85
C ASP A 142 -17.34 -8.34 -21.62
N TYR A 143 -16.54 -9.19 -22.26
CA TYR A 143 -17.04 -10.39 -22.92
C TYR A 143 -17.68 -11.37 -21.94
N VAL A 144 -17.05 -11.60 -20.78
CA VAL A 144 -17.57 -12.50 -19.74
C VAL A 144 -18.88 -11.97 -19.18
N ASP A 145 -18.95 -10.71 -18.78
CA ASP A 145 -20.12 -10.14 -18.10
C ASP A 145 -21.28 -9.88 -19.06
N LYS A 146 -21.01 -9.27 -20.22
CA LYS A 146 -22.07 -8.78 -21.12
C LYS A 146 -22.56 -9.83 -22.10
N VAL A 147 -21.82 -10.92 -22.32
CA VAL A 147 -22.19 -11.96 -23.27
C VAL A 147 -22.33 -13.31 -22.57
N VAL A 148 -21.24 -13.84 -21.99
CA VAL A 148 -21.22 -15.22 -21.46
C VAL A 148 -22.17 -15.38 -20.28
N LEU A 149 -22.07 -14.55 -19.25
CA LEU A 149 -22.87 -14.68 -18.03
C LEU A 149 -24.33 -14.22 -18.20
N VAL A 150 -24.61 -13.37 -19.19
CA VAL A 150 -26.00 -13.04 -19.57
C VAL A 150 -26.70 -14.27 -20.13
N PHE A 151 -26.04 -15.05 -20.95
CA PHE A 151 -26.62 -16.24 -21.58
C PHE A 151 -26.49 -17.52 -20.72
N SER A 152 -25.39 -17.67 -19.97
CA SER A 152 -25.05 -18.83 -19.15
C SER A 152 -24.72 -18.40 -17.71
N SER A 153 -25.73 -17.91 -17.00
CA SER A 153 -25.55 -17.28 -15.68
C SER A 153 -24.99 -18.21 -14.57
N SER A 154 -25.10 -19.51 -14.77
CA SER A 154 -24.59 -20.53 -13.83
C SER A 154 -23.28 -21.15 -14.25
N CYS A 155 -22.66 -20.62 -15.32
CA CYS A 155 -21.33 -21.05 -15.79
C CYS A 155 -20.24 -20.81 -14.77
N ILE A 156 -19.80 -21.81 -14.06
CA ILE A 156 -18.76 -21.70 -13.04
C ILE A 156 -17.41 -21.29 -13.66
N LYS A 157 -17.08 -21.78 -14.86
CA LYS A 157 -15.84 -21.41 -15.58
C LYS A 157 -15.81 -19.90 -15.86
N ALA A 158 -16.91 -19.32 -16.32
CA ALA A 158 -17.02 -17.89 -16.59
C ALA A 158 -17.00 -17.06 -15.29
N LYS A 159 -17.71 -17.52 -14.24
CA LYS A 159 -17.66 -16.87 -12.92
C LYS A 159 -16.24 -16.84 -12.34
N ILE A 160 -15.51 -17.94 -12.42
CA ILE A 160 -14.10 -18.00 -11.97
C ILE A 160 -13.21 -17.10 -12.82
N LEU A 161 -13.38 -17.08 -14.15
CA LEU A 161 -12.66 -16.19 -15.04
C LEU A 161 -12.94 -14.72 -14.69
N LYS A 162 -14.20 -14.34 -14.45
CA LYS A 162 -14.60 -13.00 -13.99
C LYS A 162 -13.83 -12.59 -12.75
N VAL A 163 -13.81 -13.45 -11.74
CA VAL A 163 -13.12 -13.14 -10.46
C VAL A 163 -11.60 -13.04 -10.66
N LYS A 164 -11.01 -13.88 -11.52
CA LYS A 164 -9.59 -13.77 -11.91
C LYS A 164 -9.31 -12.42 -12.59
N LEU A 165 -10.16 -12.01 -13.51
CA LEU A 165 -10.05 -10.72 -14.20
C LEU A 165 -10.15 -9.53 -13.23
N MET A 166 -11.10 -9.54 -12.31
CA MET A 166 -11.23 -8.52 -11.27
C MET A 166 -9.97 -8.42 -10.40
N LEU A 167 -9.36 -9.57 -10.03
CA LEU A 167 -8.11 -9.59 -9.28
C LEU A 167 -6.96 -8.92 -10.04
N GLU A 168 -6.81 -9.23 -11.34
CA GLU A 168 -5.78 -8.64 -12.19
C GLU A 168 -6.02 -7.14 -12.45
N LEU A 169 -7.29 -6.70 -12.50
CA LEU A 169 -7.70 -5.30 -12.57
C LEU A 169 -7.58 -4.55 -11.23
N LYS A 170 -7.13 -5.24 -10.17
CA LYS A 170 -7.04 -4.73 -8.79
C LYS A 170 -8.38 -4.35 -8.16
N ASP A 171 -9.49 -4.82 -8.71
CA ASP A 171 -10.80 -4.73 -8.05
C ASP A 171 -10.92 -5.86 -7.00
N TYR A 172 -10.22 -5.69 -5.90
CA TYR A 172 -10.17 -6.68 -4.83
C TYR A 172 -11.53 -6.83 -4.12
N SER A 173 -12.26 -5.74 -3.98
CA SER A 173 -13.59 -5.72 -3.35
C SER A 173 -14.61 -6.48 -4.18
N GLY A 174 -14.62 -6.26 -5.50
CA GLY A 174 -15.43 -7.01 -6.45
C GLY A 174 -15.07 -8.50 -6.45
N ALA A 175 -13.76 -8.82 -6.51
CA ALA A 175 -13.27 -10.19 -6.46
C ALA A 175 -13.70 -10.93 -5.18
N ILE A 176 -13.66 -10.26 -4.01
CA ILE A 176 -14.15 -10.82 -2.74
C ILE A 176 -15.65 -11.06 -2.81
N SER A 177 -16.44 -10.14 -3.31
CA SER A 177 -17.88 -10.24 -3.39
C SER A 177 -18.30 -11.41 -4.31
N GLU A 178 -17.81 -11.41 -5.54
CA GLU A 178 -18.15 -12.41 -6.56
C GLU A 178 -17.67 -13.83 -6.18
N SER A 179 -16.44 -13.97 -5.66
CA SER A 179 -15.99 -15.26 -5.13
C SER A 179 -16.83 -15.74 -3.95
N GLY A 180 -17.40 -14.82 -3.17
CA GLY A 180 -18.34 -15.14 -2.11
C GLY A 180 -19.63 -15.80 -2.62
N PHE A 181 -20.15 -15.36 -3.77
CA PHE A 181 -21.31 -16.02 -4.39
C PHE A 181 -20.98 -17.44 -4.88
N ILE A 182 -19.78 -17.64 -5.45
CA ILE A 182 -19.32 -18.98 -5.84
C ILE A 182 -19.22 -19.89 -4.61
N LEU A 183 -18.66 -19.41 -3.51
CA LEU A 183 -18.50 -20.18 -2.28
C LEU A 183 -19.81 -20.45 -1.52
N LYS A 184 -20.89 -19.72 -1.83
CA LYS A 184 -22.24 -20.07 -1.35
C LYS A 184 -22.84 -21.26 -2.10
N GLU A 185 -22.50 -21.43 -3.39
CA GLU A 185 -22.94 -22.56 -4.22
C GLU A 185 -22.08 -23.81 -3.96
N ASP A 186 -20.73 -23.61 -3.85
CA ASP A 186 -19.74 -24.65 -3.53
C ASP A 186 -18.70 -24.08 -2.56
N GLU A 187 -18.86 -24.38 -1.27
CA GLU A 187 -18.00 -23.86 -0.21
C GLU A 187 -16.56 -24.34 -0.26
N ASN A 188 -16.29 -25.41 -1.01
CA ASN A 188 -14.97 -26.02 -1.16
C ASN A 188 -14.33 -25.73 -2.52
N ASN A 189 -14.89 -24.82 -3.31
CA ASN A 189 -14.34 -24.44 -4.60
C ASN A 189 -12.92 -23.87 -4.43
N LEU A 190 -11.92 -24.63 -4.86
CA LEU A 190 -10.50 -24.31 -4.62
C LEU A 190 -10.05 -23.03 -5.33
N ASP A 191 -10.52 -22.82 -6.57
CA ASP A 191 -10.22 -21.59 -7.33
C ASP A 191 -10.80 -20.37 -6.62
N ALA A 192 -12.06 -20.42 -6.19
CA ALA A 192 -12.70 -19.32 -5.49
C ALA A 192 -12.04 -19.04 -4.14
N LEU A 193 -11.66 -20.07 -3.38
CA LEU A 193 -10.91 -19.92 -2.13
C LEU A 193 -9.53 -19.29 -2.37
N LEU A 194 -8.82 -19.73 -3.40
CA LEU A 194 -7.50 -19.17 -3.76
C LEU A 194 -7.61 -17.70 -4.14
N ILE A 195 -8.54 -17.36 -5.04
CA ILE A 195 -8.67 -15.98 -5.54
C ILE A 195 -9.15 -15.04 -4.43
N ARG A 196 -10.14 -15.48 -3.63
CA ARG A 196 -10.63 -14.70 -2.50
C ARG A 196 -9.53 -14.46 -1.46
N GLY A 197 -8.72 -15.48 -1.17
CA GLY A 197 -7.56 -15.34 -0.32
C GLY A 197 -6.52 -14.37 -0.89
N ARG A 198 -6.27 -14.38 -2.20
CA ARG A 198 -5.38 -13.42 -2.86
C ARG A 198 -5.92 -11.98 -2.83
N ALA A 199 -7.22 -11.80 -2.98
CA ALA A 199 -7.84 -10.47 -2.86
C ALA A 199 -7.68 -9.89 -1.45
N TYR A 200 -7.92 -10.68 -0.40
CA TYR A 200 -7.63 -10.27 0.98
C TYR A 200 -6.15 -10.03 1.24
N TYR A 201 -5.27 -10.85 0.63
CA TYR A 201 -3.82 -10.64 0.70
C TYR A 201 -3.44 -9.25 0.20
N TYR A 202 -3.90 -8.85 -0.99
CA TYR A 202 -3.56 -7.53 -1.55
C TYR A 202 -4.20 -6.35 -0.80
N LEU A 203 -5.25 -6.60 -0.02
CA LEU A 203 -5.82 -5.62 0.92
C LEU A 203 -5.10 -5.60 2.29
N ALA A 204 -4.03 -6.39 2.44
CA ALA A 204 -3.30 -6.60 3.69
C ALA A 204 -4.13 -7.22 4.84
N ASP A 205 -5.29 -7.82 4.55
CA ASP A 205 -6.03 -8.64 5.52
C ASP A 205 -5.49 -10.08 5.50
N HIS A 206 -4.28 -10.21 6.04
CA HIS A 206 -3.50 -11.45 5.97
C HIS A 206 -4.13 -12.61 6.76
N ASP A 207 -4.80 -12.32 7.86
CA ASP A 207 -5.44 -13.35 8.70
C ASP A 207 -6.61 -14.00 7.97
N VAL A 208 -7.42 -13.21 7.28
CA VAL A 208 -8.52 -13.73 6.46
C VAL A 208 -7.98 -14.46 5.24
N ALA A 209 -6.93 -13.94 4.58
CA ALA A 209 -6.26 -14.61 3.48
C ALA A 209 -5.78 -16.02 3.89
N LEU A 210 -5.08 -16.13 5.03
CA LEU A 210 -4.61 -17.42 5.56
C LEU A 210 -5.75 -18.40 5.84
N LYS A 211 -6.89 -17.93 6.38
CA LYS A 211 -8.07 -18.77 6.63
C LYS A 211 -8.63 -19.39 5.33
N HIS A 212 -8.70 -18.60 4.25
CA HIS A 212 -9.15 -19.08 2.94
C HIS A 212 -8.18 -20.10 2.36
N TYR A 213 -6.89 -19.83 2.36
CA TYR A 213 -5.88 -20.79 1.89
C TYR A 213 -5.88 -22.07 2.73
N GLN A 214 -6.00 -21.96 4.04
CA GLN A 214 -6.07 -23.12 4.93
C GLN A 214 -7.34 -23.94 4.69
N LYS A 215 -8.50 -23.30 4.44
CA LYS A 215 -9.73 -24.01 4.08
C LYS A 215 -9.53 -24.82 2.79
N GLY A 216 -8.95 -24.22 1.75
CA GLY A 216 -8.65 -24.91 0.51
C GLY A 216 -7.69 -26.08 0.69
N LEU A 217 -6.63 -25.90 1.50
CA LEU A 217 -5.66 -26.97 1.79
C LEU A 217 -6.22 -28.11 2.67
N ARG A 218 -7.33 -27.89 3.38
CA ARG A 218 -8.05 -29.00 4.06
C ARG A 218 -8.80 -29.85 3.07
N SER A 219 -9.34 -29.26 1.99
CA SER A 219 -10.06 -29.97 0.93
C SER A 219 -9.11 -30.69 -0.03
N ASP A 220 -7.99 -30.03 -0.41
CA ASP A 220 -6.92 -30.60 -1.22
C ASP A 220 -5.56 -30.21 -0.66
N PRO A 221 -4.93 -31.07 0.17
CA PRO A 221 -3.62 -30.80 0.76
C PRO A 221 -2.49 -30.74 -0.26
N GLU A 222 -2.66 -31.27 -1.47
CA GLU A 222 -1.61 -31.31 -2.51
C GLU A 222 -1.74 -30.15 -3.52
N HIS A 223 -2.74 -29.29 -3.39
CA HIS A 223 -2.96 -28.18 -4.31
C HIS A 223 -1.77 -27.20 -4.33
N SER A 224 -0.99 -27.22 -5.39
CA SER A 224 0.30 -26.55 -5.51
C SER A 224 0.24 -25.03 -5.30
N GLN A 225 -0.76 -24.36 -5.91
CA GLN A 225 -0.90 -22.91 -5.80
C GLN A 225 -1.33 -22.46 -4.39
N LEU A 226 -2.25 -23.20 -3.74
CA LEU A 226 -2.65 -22.92 -2.37
C LEU A 226 -1.48 -23.12 -1.39
N LYS A 227 -0.69 -24.18 -1.56
CA LYS A 227 0.56 -24.38 -0.80
C LYS A 227 1.50 -23.19 -0.96
N LYS A 228 1.78 -22.80 -2.21
CA LYS A 228 2.70 -21.70 -2.53
C LYS A 228 2.24 -20.38 -1.87
N THR A 229 0.97 -20.02 -2.02
CA THR A 229 0.44 -18.77 -1.46
C THR A 229 0.37 -18.80 0.07
N TYR A 230 -0.06 -19.91 0.67
CA TYR A 230 -0.13 -20.07 2.12
C TYR A 230 1.24 -19.95 2.79
N PHE A 231 2.22 -20.72 2.32
CA PHE A 231 3.56 -20.68 2.90
C PHE A 231 4.31 -19.41 2.56
N GLY A 232 4.07 -18.83 1.35
CA GLY A 232 4.59 -17.53 0.98
C GLY A 232 4.16 -16.44 1.95
N LEU A 233 2.84 -16.35 2.22
CA LEU A 233 2.29 -15.39 3.17
C LEU A 233 2.81 -15.63 4.60
N LYS A 234 2.85 -16.87 5.08
CA LYS A 234 3.43 -17.19 6.40
C LYS A 234 4.88 -16.75 6.53
N ASN A 235 5.68 -16.95 5.48
CA ASN A 235 7.08 -16.52 5.48
C ASN A 235 7.20 -15.00 5.48
N LEU A 236 6.37 -14.29 4.69
CA LEU A 236 6.30 -12.83 4.70
C LEU A 236 6.01 -12.31 6.10
N LEU A 237 4.94 -12.78 6.73
CA LEU A 237 4.56 -12.36 8.08
C LEU A 237 5.61 -12.69 9.13
N LYS A 238 6.28 -13.86 9.01
CA LYS A 238 7.39 -14.23 9.89
C LYS A 238 8.56 -13.26 9.75
N LYS A 239 8.89 -12.85 8.52
CA LYS A 239 9.98 -11.89 8.27
C LYS A 239 9.63 -10.49 8.75
N THR A 240 8.41 -10.01 8.50
CA THR A 240 7.91 -8.73 9.00
C THR A 240 8.00 -8.69 10.52
N LYS A 241 7.46 -9.70 11.21
CA LYS A 241 7.53 -9.80 12.66
C LYS A 241 8.97 -9.86 13.19
N SER A 242 9.87 -10.57 12.51
CA SER A 242 11.30 -10.60 12.89
C SER A 242 11.93 -9.20 12.79
N ALA A 243 11.58 -8.43 11.75
CA ALA A 243 12.06 -7.07 11.57
C ALA A 243 11.59 -6.15 12.71
N GLU A 244 10.30 -6.18 13.03
CA GLU A 244 9.67 -5.42 14.13
C GLU A 244 10.26 -5.81 15.51
N ASP A 245 10.42 -7.11 15.75
CA ASP A 245 11.05 -7.63 16.97
C ASP A 245 12.52 -7.18 17.10
N ASN A 246 13.27 -7.14 15.99
CA ASN A 246 14.64 -6.64 15.98
C ASN A 246 14.71 -5.12 16.16
N GLU A 247 13.77 -4.36 15.58
CA GLU A 247 13.63 -2.93 15.80
C GLU A 247 13.38 -2.63 17.28
N SER A 248 12.37 -3.27 17.88
CA SER A 248 12.00 -3.07 19.29
C SER A 248 13.12 -3.41 20.26
N LYS A 249 14.01 -4.35 19.92
CA LYS A 249 15.17 -4.75 20.69
C LYS A 249 16.42 -3.91 20.41
N GLY A 250 16.32 -2.86 19.58
CA GLY A 250 17.44 -2.00 19.19
C GLY A 250 18.45 -2.67 18.26
N LYS A 251 18.13 -3.83 17.68
CA LYS A 251 18.97 -4.56 16.73
C LYS A 251 18.78 -4.04 15.31
N PHE A 252 18.98 -2.72 15.12
CA PHE A 252 18.60 -2.03 13.88
C PHE A 252 19.24 -2.59 12.62
N ARG A 253 20.50 -3.07 12.66
CA ARG A 253 21.13 -3.69 11.48
C ARG A 253 20.40 -4.95 11.04
N MET A 254 19.98 -5.79 11.99
CA MET A 254 19.21 -7.01 11.68
C MET A 254 17.80 -6.67 11.19
N ALA A 255 17.17 -5.65 11.77
CA ALA A 255 15.87 -5.16 11.33
C ALA A 255 15.93 -4.69 9.86
N VAL A 256 16.97 -3.94 9.44
CA VAL A 256 17.19 -3.54 8.04
C VAL A 256 17.22 -4.73 7.10
N GLU A 257 17.98 -5.78 7.44
CA GLU A 257 18.06 -6.99 6.60
C GLU A 257 16.72 -7.74 6.52
N ASP A 258 16.00 -7.85 7.63
CA ASP A 258 14.69 -8.51 7.66
C ASP A 258 13.62 -7.72 6.90
N PHE A 259 13.55 -6.37 7.05
CA PHE A 259 12.65 -5.52 6.25
C PHE A 259 12.94 -5.63 4.74
N LYS A 260 14.22 -5.56 4.34
CA LYS A 260 14.62 -5.73 2.94
C LYS A 260 14.26 -7.13 2.41
N ALA A 261 14.46 -8.16 3.21
CA ALA A 261 14.09 -9.53 2.84
C ALA A 261 12.57 -9.67 2.69
N ALA A 262 11.76 -9.03 3.55
CA ALA A 262 10.31 -9.02 3.43
C ALA A 262 9.85 -8.29 2.15
N LEU A 263 10.38 -7.11 1.86
CA LEU A 263 10.11 -6.34 0.63
C LEU A 263 10.45 -7.12 -0.65
N ALA A 264 11.54 -7.91 -0.64
CA ALA A 264 11.96 -8.71 -1.77
C ALA A 264 11.04 -9.91 -2.04
N MET A 265 10.20 -10.34 -1.07
CA MET A 265 9.29 -11.47 -1.25
C MET A 265 8.12 -11.16 -2.18
N ASP A 266 7.55 -9.96 -2.09
CA ASP A 266 6.54 -9.48 -3.02
C ASP A 266 6.61 -7.95 -3.19
N PRO A 267 7.38 -7.46 -4.19
CA PRO A 267 7.50 -6.03 -4.47
C PRO A 267 6.17 -5.36 -4.86
N ASN A 268 5.18 -6.14 -5.32
CA ASN A 268 3.90 -5.63 -5.80
C ASN A 268 2.83 -5.52 -4.71
N HIS A 269 3.10 -5.97 -3.51
CA HIS A 269 2.15 -5.93 -2.40
C HIS A 269 2.09 -4.54 -1.73
N SER A 270 1.59 -3.54 -2.46
CA SER A 270 1.61 -2.12 -2.06
C SER A 270 1.08 -1.89 -0.65
N ALA A 271 -0.10 -2.44 -0.32
CA ALA A 271 -0.74 -2.22 0.98
C ALA A 271 0.07 -2.72 2.19
N HIS A 272 0.92 -3.73 2.00
CA HIS A 272 1.83 -4.20 3.06
C HIS A 272 3.19 -3.50 2.99
N ASN A 273 3.69 -3.26 1.78
CA ASN A 273 5.02 -2.69 1.57
C ASN A 273 5.16 -1.27 2.10
N VAL A 274 4.07 -0.47 2.16
CA VAL A 274 4.10 0.84 2.80
C VAL A 274 4.56 0.75 4.25
N HIS A 275 4.07 -0.22 5.01
CA HIS A 275 4.48 -0.47 6.38
C HIS A 275 5.95 -0.92 6.48
N LEU A 276 6.39 -1.80 5.57
CA LEU A 276 7.77 -2.27 5.52
C LEU A 276 8.76 -1.14 5.18
N TYR A 277 8.43 -0.29 4.20
CA TYR A 277 9.26 0.87 3.84
C TYR A 277 9.33 1.88 4.98
N LEU A 278 8.21 2.13 5.67
CA LEU A 278 8.20 3.01 6.84
C LEU A 278 9.07 2.46 7.98
N GLY A 279 8.95 1.17 8.30
CA GLY A 279 9.80 0.50 9.29
C GLY A 279 11.27 0.56 8.90
N LEU A 280 11.59 0.29 7.63
CA LEU A 280 12.95 0.38 7.10
C LEU A 280 13.52 1.81 7.23
N CYS A 281 12.73 2.84 6.89
CA CYS A 281 13.12 4.23 7.06
C CYS A 281 13.46 4.56 8.53
N LYS A 282 12.58 4.20 9.47
CA LYS A 282 12.78 4.43 10.91
C LYS A 282 14.08 3.83 11.41
N VAL A 283 14.35 2.56 11.08
CA VAL A 283 15.57 1.89 11.54
C VAL A 283 16.83 2.45 10.89
N GLN A 284 16.77 2.92 9.65
CA GLN A 284 17.86 3.59 8.97
C GLN A 284 18.17 4.97 9.60
N ILE A 285 17.15 5.74 10.01
CA ILE A 285 17.33 6.98 10.79
C ILE A 285 18.05 6.68 12.11
N LYS A 286 17.63 5.64 12.85
CA LYS A 286 18.28 5.22 14.09
C LYS A 286 19.74 4.80 13.90
N LEU A 287 20.11 4.36 12.71
CA LEU A 287 21.49 4.04 12.33
C LEU A 287 22.29 5.23 11.79
N GLY A 288 21.67 6.43 11.68
CA GLY A 288 22.30 7.62 11.08
C GLY A 288 22.49 7.52 9.56
N ARG A 289 21.77 6.63 8.88
CA ARG A 289 21.86 6.41 7.42
C ARG A 289 20.84 7.31 6.70
N GLY A 290 21.06 8.62 6.71
CA GLY A 290 20.10 9.61 6.21
C GLY A 290 19.69 9.39 4.75
N LYS A 291 20.63 9.10 3.84
CA LYS A 291 20.33 8.87 2.42
C LYS A 291 19.46 7.63 2.20
N ASP A 292 19.84 6.51 2.80
CA ASP A 292 19.05 5.26 2.69
C ASP A 292 17.64 5.44 3.27
N ALA A 293 17.53 6.17 4.40
CA ALA A 293 16.26 6.48 5.03
C ALA A 293 15.38 7.37 4.13
N LEU A 294 15.96 8.36 3.48
CA LEU A 294 15.27 9.23 2.54
C LEU A 294 14.64 8.42 1.39
N ASP A 295 15.41 7.49 0.81
CA ASP A 295 14.93 6.59 -0.25
C ASP A 295 13.76 5.73 0.26
N SER A 296 13.92 5.11 1.43
CA SER A 296 12.89 4.24 1.99
C SER A 296 11.59 4.98 2.34
N CYS A 297 11.68 6.16 2.97
CA CYS A 297 10.51 7.00 3.24
C CYS A 297 9.83 7.50 1.96
N THR A 298 10.63 7.81 0.92
CA THR A 298 10.09 8.23 -0.37
C THR A 298 9.34 7.09 -1.05
N GLU A 299 9.81 5.84 -0.97
CA GLU A 299 9.06 4.68 -1.48
C GLU A 299 7.75 4.46 -0.70
N ALA A 300 7.73 4.67 0.62
CA ALA A 300 6.48 4.62 1.39
C ALA A 300 5.48 5.68 0.90
N LEU A 301 5.94 6.91 0.68
CA LEU A 301 5.11 8.03 0.22
C LEU A 301 4.67 7.92 -1.25
N LYS A 302 5.37 7.17 -2.09
CA LYS A 302 4.88 6.83 -3.45
C LYS A 302 3.66 5.91 -3.40
N ILE A 303 3.53 5.10 -2.35
CA ILE A 303 2.38 4.20 -2.17
C ILE A 303 1.22 4.93 -1.50
N ASP A 304 1.53 5.72 -0.46
CA ASP A 304 0.57 6.52 0.32
C ASP A 304 1.16 7.90 0.58
N GLU A 305 0.82 8.87 -0.28
CA GLU A 305 1.33 10.24 -0.21
C GLU A 305 0.80 11.03 1.01
N GLU A 306 -0.32 10.57 1.58
CA GLU A 306 -0.94 11.18 2.76
C GLU A 306 -0.42 10.64 4.09
N LEU A 307 0.48 9.66 4.08
CA LEU A 307 0.99 9.00 5.28
C LEU A 307 1.83 9.94 6.14
N VAL A 308 1.17 10.54 7.14
CA VAL A 308 1.77 11.57 8.05
C VAL A 308 3.07 11.09 8.67
N GLU A 309 3.11 9.84 9.14
CA GLU A 309 4.29 9.28 9.77
C GLU A 309 5.48 9.18 8.80
N ALA A 310 5.23 8.82 7.53
CA ALA A 310 6.29 8.76 6.51
C ALA A 310 6.80 10.17 6.14
N LEU A 311 5.92 11.18 6.09
CA LEU A 311 6.33 12.58 5.92
C LEU A 311 7.22 13.03 7.07
N ALA A 312 6.84 12.76 8.32
CA ALA A 312 7.62 13.11 9.50
C ALA A 312 9.00 12.42 9.49
N GLN A 313 9.04 11.13 9.19
CA GLN A 313 10.30 10.38 9.11
C GLN A 313 11.17 10.83 7.93
N ARG A 314 10.58 11.22 6.79
CA ARG A 314 11.35 11.78 5.67
C ARG A 314 11.97 13.12 6.06
N GLY A 315 11.24 13.95 6.79
CA GLY A 315 11.78 15.17 7.37
C GLY A 315 12.99 14.92 8.29
N GLU A 316 12.92 13.92 9.17
CA GLU A 316 14.04 13.49 10.01
C GLU A 316 15.23 12.97 9.18
N ALA A 317 14.96 12.21 8.12
CA ALA A 317 16.00 11.76 7.19
C ALA A 317 16.69 12.93 6.47
N LYS A 318 15.93 13.96 6.07
CA LYS A 318 16.45 15.20 5.48
C LYS A 318 17.29 15.99 6.46
N ILE A 319 16.93 16.01 7.75
CA ILE A 319 17.79 16.60 8.80
C ILE A 319 19.15 15.90 8.84
N LEU A 320 19.18 14.56 8.74
CA LEU A 320 20.44 13.79 8.74
C LEU A 320 21.29 14.02 7.48
N THR A 321 20.67 14.45 6.38
CA THR A 321 21.37 14.77 5.12
C THR A 321 21.64 16.26 4.93
N GLU A 322 21.36 17.07 5.95
CA GLU A 322 21.52 18.54 5.94
C GLU A 322 20.65 19.27 4.90
N ASP A 323 19.59 18.62 4.41
CA ASP A 323 18.55 19.27 3.60
C ASP A 323 17.52 19.94 4.52
N TRP A 324 17.91 21.07 5.09
CA TRP A 324 17.11 21.78 6.09
C TRP A 324 15.80 22.33 5.53
N GLU A 325 15.80 22.80 4.29
CA GLU A 325 14.62 23.36 3.63
C GLU A 325 13.60 22.30 3.34
N GLY A 326 14.03 21.18 2.76
CA GLY A 326 13.17 20.04 2.51
C GLY A 326 12.66 19.40 3.81
N ALA A 327 13.48 19.38 4.88
CA ALA A 327 13.05 18.89 6.19
C ALA A 327 11.91 19.74 6.78
N VAL A 328 12.05 21.08 6.74
CA VAL A 328 11.01 22.00 7.23
C VAL A 328 9.74 21.84 6.42
N GLN A 329 9.81 21.66 5.10
CA GLN A 329 8.65 21.47 4.26
C GLN A 329 7.88 20.21 4.65
N ASP A 330 8.55 19.04 4.72
CA ASP A 330 7.91 17.75 5.06
C ASP A 330 7.32 17.77 6.47
N LEU A 331 8.07 18.28 7.45
CA LEU A 331 7.62 18.34 8.84
C LEU A 331 6.47 19.33 9.06
N LYS A 332 6.45 20.45 8.31
CA LYS A 332 5.34 21.39 8.33
C LYS A 332 4.07 20.79 7.76
N GLU A 333 4.19 20.05 6.65
CA GLU A 333 3.07 19.31 6.07
C GLU A 333 2.55 18.24 7.05
N ALA A 334 3.45 17.44 7.63
CA ALA A 334 3.09 16.45 8.65
C ALA A 334 2.38 17.09 9.85
N TYR A 335 2.88 18.24 10.34
CA TYR A 335 2.28 18.96 11.45
C TYR A 335 0.91 19.54 11.11
N GLN A 336 0.68 20.01 9.89
CA GLN A 336 -0.63 20.48 9.44
C GLN A 336 -1.67 19.37 9.47
N LYS A 337 -1.28 18.14 9.09
CA LYS A 337 -2.14 16.96 9.10
C LYS A 337 -2.34 16.37 10.52
N SER A 338 -1.38 16.54 11.42
CA SER A 338 -1.40 16.03 12.80
C SER A 338 -0.86 17.06 13.80
N SER A 339 -1.62 18.14 14.00
CA SER A 339 -1.20 19.30 14.82
C SER A 339 -1.05 18.99 16.32
N GLN A 340 -1.56 17.87 16.80
CA GLN A 340 -1.46 17.46 18.21
C GLN A 340 -0.24 16.57 18.49
N ASP A 341 0.49 16.14 17.45
CA ASP A 341 1.67 15.31 17.62
C ASP A 341 2.88 16.17 18.06
N MET A 342 3.22 16.02 19.34
CA MET A 342 4.32 16.77 19.95
C MET A 342 5.67 16.40 19.35
N SER A 343 5.86 15.16 18.89
CA SER A 343 7.14 14.70 18.32
C SER A 343 7.39 15.35 16.95
N ILE A 344 6.37 15.49 16.13
CA ILE A 344 6.44 16.19 14.83
C ILE A 344 6.76 17.68 15.06
N ARG A 345 6.09 18.30 16.05
CA ARG A 345 6.34 19.69 16.42
C ARG A 345 7.80 19.92 16.85
N GLU A 346 8.33 19.01 17.66
CA GLU A 346 9.69 19.09 18.16
C GLU A 346 10.72 18.98 17.01
N SER A 347 10.50 18.02 16.10
CA SER A 347 11.30 17.82 14.91
C SER A 347 11.23 19.04 13.96
N LEU A 348 10.05 19.65 13.79
CA LEU A 348 9.87 20.87 13.01
C LEU A 348 10.68 22.02 13.60
N MET A 349 10.57 22.27 14.90
CA MET A 349 11.32 23.32 15.58
C MET A 349 12.84 23.11 15.44
N LYS A 350 13.29 21.85 15.52
CA LYS A 350 14.71 21.50 15.31
C LYS A 350 15.16 21.80 13.87
N ALA A 351 14.34 21.42 12.87
CA ALA A 351 14.64 21.69 11.47
C ALA A 351 14.64 23.19 11.15
N GLU A 352 13.68 23.96 11.69
CA GLU A 352 13.62 25.42 11.53
C GLU A 352 14.83 26.13 12.16
N ARG A 353 15.26 25.68 13.35
CA ARG A 353 16.50 26.19 13.96
C ARG A 353 17.72 25.89 13.11
N ALA A 354 17.84 24.64 12.61
CA ALA A 354 18.94 24.24 11.75
C ALA A 354 18.96 25.06 10.44
N LEU A 355 17.79 25.26 9.83
CA LEU A 355 17.65 26.09 8.63
C LEU A 355 18.07 27.55 8.87
N LYS A 356 17.65 28.13 10.01
CA LYS A 356 18.10 29.48 10.38
C LYS A 356 19.60 29.52 10.56
N MET A 357 20.19 28.52 11.23
CA MET A 357 21.63 28.44 11.43
C MET A 357 22.38 28.27 10.12
N SER A 358 21.91 27.50 9.17
CA SER A 358 22.56 27.30 7.86
C SER A 358 22.56 28.56 6.99
N LYS A 359 21.52 29.40 7.13
CA LYS A 359 21.40 30.68 6.40
C LYS A 359 22.15 31.85 7.09
N ARG A 360 22.70 31.60 8.27
CA ARG A 360 23.32 32.58 9.07
C ARG A 360 24.67 32.98 8.49
N LYS A 361 24.94 34.28 8.42
CA LYS A 361 26.23 34.79 8.01
C LYS A 361 27.30 34.45 9.07
N ASP A 362 28.38 33.85 8.61
CA ASP A 362 29.56 33.59 9.47
C ASP A 362 30.39 34.86 9.60
N TRP A 363 30.12 35.64 10.66
CA TRP A 363 30.81 36.90 10.93
C TRP A 363 32.31 36.71 11.12
N TYR A 364 32.77 35.56 11.66
CA TYR A 364 34.20 35.27 11.79
C TYR A 364 34.86 35.09 10.42
N LYS A 365 34.17 34.40 9.49
CA LYS A 365 34.64 34.22 8.12
C LYS A 365 34.66 35.55 7.35
N ILE A 366 33.70 36.43 7.57
CA ILE A 366 33.64 37.76 6.95
C ILE A 366 34.82 38.60 7.40
N LEU A 367 35.20 38.57 8.70
CA LEU A 367 36.37 39.28 9.20
C LEU A 367 37.70 38.53 8.94
N GLY A 368 37.64 37.28 8.43
CA GLY A 368 38.83 36.47 8.16
C GLY A 368 39.61 36.08 9.42
N ILE A 369 38.90 35.80 10.52
CA ILE A 369 39.49 35.50 11.84
C ILE A 369 39.00 34.18 12.39
N SER A 370 39.72 33.62 13.35
CA SER A 370 39.30 32.40 14.07
C SER A 370 38.10 32.69 14.99
N LYS A 371 37.25 31.70 15.23
CA LYS A 371 36.18 31.73 16.26
C LYS A 371 36.75 31.97 17.68
N THR A 372 38.01 31.65 17.89
CA THR A 372 38.74 31.87 19.16
C THR A 372 39.48 33.21 19.23
N ALA A 373 39.31 34.08 18.22
CA ALA A 373 40.00 35.36 18.16
C ALA A 373 39.67 36.24 19.36
N SER A 374 40.70 36.93 19.88
CA SER A 374 40.53 37.92 20.93
C SER A 374 39.86 39.20 20.41
N ILE A 375 39.27 39.98 21.30
CA ILE A 375 38.63 41.26 20.95
C ILE A 375 39.60 42.20 20.22
N GLN A 376 40.91 42.12 20.56
CA GLN A 376 41.95 42.93 19.90
C GLN A 376 42.21 42.48 18.45
N GLU A 377 42.17 41.18 18.19
CA GLU A 377 42.29 40.62 16.84
C GLU A 377 41.06 40.96 15.99
N ILE A 378 39.87 40.90 16.56
CA ILE A 378 38.64 41.33 15.92
C ILE A 378 38.72 42.81 15.50
N LYS A 379 39.13 43.70 16.43
CA LYS A 379 39.34 45.13 16.15
C LYS A 379 40.38 45.40 15.05
N ARG A 380 41.49 44.66 15.05
CA ARG A 380 42.54 44.79 14.01
C ARG A 380 42.01 44.30 12.64
N ALA A 381 41.32 43.18 12.59
CA ALA A 381 40.75 42.66 11.36
C ALA A 381 39.73 43.63 10.76
N TYR A 382 38.80 44.14 11.60
CA TYR A 382 37.85 45.17 11.19
C TYR A 382 38.54 46.40 10.58
N LYS A 383 39.50 47.01 11.30
CA LYS A 383 40.21 48.19 10.80
C LYS A 383 40.91 47.95 9.47
N LYS A 384 41.55 46.79 9.30
CA LYS A 384 42.21 46.41 8.06
C LYS A 384 41.22 46.29 6.91
N LEU A 385 40.13 45.56 7.10
CA LEU A 385 39.12 45.33 6.06
C LEU A 385 38.31 46.60 5.75
N ALA A 386 37.96 47.41 6.76
CA ALA A 386 37.28 48.68 6.57
C ALA A 386 38.13 49.69 5.74
N LEU A 387 39.45 49.74 5.96
CA LEU A 387 40.35 50.54 5.13
C LEU A 387 40.51 50.02 3.70
N GLN A 388 40.46 48.69 3.54
CA GLN A 388 40.56 48.00 2.23
C GLN A 388 39.31 48.23 1.40
N TRP A 389 38.12 48.10 1.98
CA TRP A 389 36.83 48.18 1.32
C TRP A 389 36.14 49.54 1.49
N HIS A 390 36.89 50.59 1.82
CA HIS A 390 36.30 51.93 1.95
C HIS A 390 35.82 52.42 0.58
N PRO A 391 34.55 52.91 0.42
CA PRO A 391 34.03 53.35 -0.86
C PRO A 391 34.88 54.42 -1.56
N ASP A 392 35.45 55.33 -0.82
CA ASP A 392 36.30 56.39 -1.40
C ASP A 392 37.64 55.88 -1.96
N LYS A 393 38.06 54.68 -1.57
CA LYS A 393 39.29 54.04 -2.09
C LYS A 393 39.00 53.04 -3.21
N ASN A 394 37.75 52.70 -3.43
CA ASN A 394 37.31 51.74 -4.45
C ASN A 394 36.31 52.39 -5.42
N VAL A 395 36.69 53.52 -5.98
CA VAL A 395 35.84 54.36 -6.82
C VAL A 395 35.35 53.56 -8.08
N ASP A 396 36.22 52.70 -8.63
CA ASP A 396 35.94 51.91 -9.81
C ASP A 396 34.93 50.79 -9.56
N ASN A 397 34.72 50.37 -8.30
CA ASN A 397 33.83 49.32 -7.91
C ASN A 397 33.07 49.63 -6.61
N ARG A 398 32.52 50.83 -6.57
CA ARG A 398 31.94 51.45 -5.38
C ARG A 398 30.79 50.61 -4.77
N GLU A 399 29.86 50.09 -5.57
CA GLU A 399 28.73 49.31 -5.10
C GLU A 399 29.17 48.04 -4.35
N ALA A 400 30.10 47.28 -4.95
CA ALA A 400 30.62 46.07 -4.32
C ALA A 400 31.44 46.38 -3.05
N ALA A 401 32.14 47.54 -3.05
CA ALA A 401 32.88 48.01 -1.88
C ALA A 401 31.90 48.38 -0.74
N GLU A 402 30.83 49.08 -1.04
CA GLU A 402 29.77 49.43 -0.08
C GLU A 402 29.10 48.20 0.51
N GLU A 403 28.80 47.20 -0.29
CA GLU A 403 28.22 45.94 0.18
C GLU A 403 29.16 45.20 1.13
N LYS A 404 30.43 45.04 0.72
CA LYS A 404 31.47 44.43 1.56
C LYS A 404 31.73 45.22 2.86
N PHE A 405 31.76 46.55 2.78
CA PHE A 405 31.91 47.38 3.95
C PHE A 405 30.75 47.22 4.94
N ARG A 406 29.50 47.15 4.46
CA ARG A 406 28.33 46.87 5.30
C ARG A 406 28.42 45.50 5.99
N GLU A 407 28.87 44.49 5.26
CA GLU A 407 29.06 43.14 5.85
C GLU A 407 30.13 43.15 6.94
N ILE A 408 31.24 43.82 6.70
CA ILE A 408 32.37 43.97 7.63
C ILE A 408 31.94 44.75 8.87
N ALA A 409 31.19 45.85 8.70
CA ALA A 409 30.66 46.64 9.79
C ALA A 409 29.67 45.86 10.66
N ALA A 410 28.74 45.14 10.04
CA ALA A 410 27.78 44.28 10.74
C ALA A 410 28.49 43.16 11.52
N ALA A 411 29.51 42.54 10.93
CA ALA A 411 30.32 41.53 11.60
C ALA A 411 31.03 42.09 12.85
N TYR A 412 31.55 43.28 12.75
CA TYR A 412 32.20 43.95 13.89
C TYR A 412 31.20 44.40 14.95
N GLU A 413 30.01 44.88 14.58
CA GLU A 413 28.95 45.20 15.52
C GLU A 413 28.57 44.02 16.43
N VAL A 414 28.53 42.82 15.86
CA VAL A 414 28.21 41.61 16.61
C VAL A 414 29.39 41.06 17.38
N LEU A 415 30.56 40.93 16.72
CA LEU A 415 31.75 40.30 17.33
C LEU A 415 32.60 41.25 18.19
N GLY A 416 32.43 42.55 18.01
CA GLY A 416 33.16 43.58 18.74
C GLY A 416 32.62 43.87 20.14
N ASP A 417 31.44 43.38 20.46
CA ASP A 417 30.77 43.46 21.75
C ASP A 417 30.72 42.07 22.38
N ASP A 418 31.21 41.93 23.61
CA ASP A 418 31.30 40.61 24.27
C ASP A 418 29.92 39.98 24.52
N GLU A 419 28.89 40.75 24.85
CA GLU A 419 27.55 40.23 25.08
C GLU A 419 26.89 39.76 23.76
N LYS A 420 26.95 40.60 22.72
CA LYS A 420 26.44 40.27 21.37
C LYS A 420 27.19 39.09 20.80
N ARG A 421 28.48 38.97 21.00
CA ARG A 421 29.31 37.84 20.57
C ARG A 421 28.88 36.55 21.25
N VAL A 422 28.72 36.56 22.58
CA VAL A 422 28.24 35.38 23.34
C VAL A 422 26.87 34.96 22.88
N ARG A 423 25.93 35.90 22.69
CA ARG A 423 24.58 35.62 22.16
C ARG A 423 24.67 35.07 20.74
N PHE A 424 25.50 35.64 19.89
CA PHE A 424 25.79 35.13 18.57
C PHE A 424 26.35 33.70 18.63
N ASP A 425 27.38 33.45 19.41
CA ASP A 425 28.01 32.11 19.52
C ASP A 425 27.04 31.05 20.06
N ARG A 426 26.09 31.43 20.91
CA ARG A 426 24.99 30.56 21.40
C ARG A 426 23.79 30.44 20.46
N GLY A 427 23.71 31.29 19.44
CA GLY A 427 22.55 31.34 18.55
C GLY A 427 21.32 32.06 19.11
N GLU A 428 21.46 32.75 20.24
CA GLU A 428 20.41 33.47 20.96
C GLU A 428 19.96 34.75 20.25
N ASP A 429 20.79 35.33 19.38
CA ASP A 429 20.45 36.47 18.55
C ASP A 429 19.29 36.24 17.55
N MET A 430 18.83 34.99 17.45
CA MET A 430 17.68 34.61 16.64
C MET A 430 16.36 34.61 17.40
N GLU A 431 16.39 34.56 18.73
CA GLU A 431 15.16 34.50 19.55
C GLU A 431 14.50 35.87 19.69
N ASP A 432 15.26 36.94 19.69
CA ASP A 432 14.74 38.32 19.80
C ASP A 432 13.91 38.75 18.57
N ASN A 433 13.98 38.03 17.45
CA ASN A 433 13.24 38.35 16.23
C ASN A 433 11.87 37.59 16.12
N MET A 434 11.56 36.69 17.07
CA MET A 434 10.27 35.98 17.10
C MET A 434 9.19 36.64 17.94
N GLY A 435 9.55 37.66 18.76
CA GLY A 435 8.65 38.21 19.77
C GLY A 435 7.99 39.56 19.45
N MET A 436 8.40 40.29 18.44
CA MET A 436 7.76 41.57 18.12
C MET A 436 7.91 41.91 16.64
N GLY A 437 6.78 41.96 15.92
CA GLY A 437 6.72 42.55 14.60
C GLY A 437 7.12 44.03 14.68
N GLY A 438 8.26 44.34 14.09
CA GLY A 438 8.71 45.74 14.06
C GLY A 438 10.07 45.90 13.36
N GLY A 439 10.01 46.31 12.10
CA GLY A 439 11.01 47.18 11.51
C GLY A 439 12.36 46.55 11.15
N HIS A 440 12.47 46.16 9.89
CA HIS A 440 13.76 46.11 9.20
C HIS A 440 14.43 47.52 9.24
N GLY A 441 15.05 47.85 10.38
CA GLY A 441 16.02 48.94 10.46
C GLY A 441 17.33 48.42 9.86
N GLY A 442 17.45 48.37 8.54
CA GLY A 442 18.71 48.10 7.88
C GLY A 442 19.71 49.17 8.35
N PHE A 443 20.78 48.72 9.03
CA PHE A 443 21.92 49.56 9.33
C PHE A 443 22.45 50.18 8.02
N ASN A 444 22.20 51.47 7.83
CA ASN A 444 22.73 52.20 6.70
C ASN A 444 23.86 53.13 7.22
N PRO A 445 25.14 52.72 7.12
CA PRO A 445 26.25 53.50 7.66
C PRO A 445 26.50 54.83 6.92
N PHE A 446 25.80 55.09 5.79
CA PHE A 446 25.95 56.27 4.94
C PHE A 446 24.65 57.08 4.75
N GLY A 447 23.56 56.71 5.41
CA GLY A 447 22.27 57.36 5.25
C GLY A 447 22.16 58.62 6.12
N GLY A 448 22.61 59.73 5.64
CA GLY A 448 22.21 61.05 6.13
C GLY A 448 20.88 61.46 5.52
N GLY A 449 19.82 61.66 6.32
CA GLY A 449 18.64 62.41 5.90
C GLY A 449 17.31 61.79 6.26
N GLY A 450 16.68 62.27 7.34
CA GLY A 450 15.23 62.40 7.48
C GLY A 450 14.47 61.34 8.28
N GLY A 451 14.21 61.65 9.57
CA GLY A 451 13.07 61.16 10.33
C GLY A 451 13.40 60.28 11.55
N GLY A 452 13.58 60.92 12.71
CA GLY A 452 13.27 60.41 14.07
C GLY A 452 13.70 59.01 14.48
N GLY A 453 14.99 58.70 14.44
CA GLY A 453 15.53 57.46 15.01
C GLY A 453 16.86 57.79 15.69
N GLN A 454 17.10 57.25 16.87
CA GLN A 454 18.30 57.46 17.65
C GLN A 454 19.55 57.32 16.80
N GLN A 455 20.26 58.43 16.67
CA GLN A 455 21.54 58.58 15.97
C GLN A 455 22.60 57.89 16.81
N TYR A 456 23.01 56.66 16.51
CA TYR A 456 24.18 56.04 17.07
C TYR A 456 25.40 56.68 16.44
N THR A 457 25.92 57.73 17.10
CA THR A 457 27.20 58.31 16.78
C THR A 457 28.30 57.38 17.27
N PHE A 458 29.00 56.74 16.35
CA PHE A 458 30.22 56.00 16.69
C PHE A 458 31.30 57.01 17.11
N HIS A 459 31.47 57.24 18.40
CA HIS A 459 32.63 57.89 18.92
C HIS A 459 33.84 56.94 18.87
N PHE A 460 34.68 57.13 17.89
CA PHE A 460 35.99 56.52 17.86
C PHE A 460 36.87 57.20 18.93
N GLU A 461 36.95 56.63 20.13
CA GLU A 461 37.93 56.95 21.12
C GLU A 461 39.28 56.36 20.65
N GLY A 462 40.02 57.14 19.88
CA GLY A 462 41.33 56.79 19.33
C GLY A 462 41.51 57.42 17.95
N GLY A 463 41.91 58.67 17.94
CA GLY A 463 42.08 59.45 16.73
C GLY A 463 42.91 58.75 15.66
N PHE A 464 42.50 58.94 14.41
CA PHE A 464 43.37 58.69 13.28
C PHE A 464 44.62 59.59 13.35
N PRO A 465 45.81 59.03 13.24
CA PRO A 465 47.01 59.88 13.09
C PRO A 465 47.05 60.31 11.60
N GLY A 466 46.66 61.53 11.36
CA GLY A 466 46.89 62.18 10.07
C GLY A 466 45.64 62.84 9.45
N GLY A 467 45.55 64.16 9.62
CA GLY A 467 44.95 65.09 8.68
C GLY A 467 43.44 65.39 8.88
N GLY A 468 43.23 66.65 9.35
CA GLY A 468 41.93 67.32 9.48
C GLY A 468 41.10 67.30 8.17
N PHE A 469 39.79 67.05 8.31
CA PHE A 469 38.84 67.52 7.33
C PHE A 469 38.22 68.82 7.83
N GLY A 470 38.71 69.89 7.27
CA GLY A 470 38.12 71.22 7.32
C GLY A 470 36.83 71.23 6.55
N GLY A 471 35.87 71.98 7.05
CA GLY A 471 34.52 72.14 6.55
C GLY A 471 34.46 72.52 5.05
N PHE A 472 33.41 72.05 4.44
CA PHE A 472 32.85 72.64 3.24
C PHE A 472 31.45 73.16 3.60
N ASP A 473 31.41 74.46 3.93
CA ASP A 473 30.19 75.23 3.75
C ASP A 473 30.08 75.64 2.26
N GLY A 474 28.92 75.46 1.70
CA GLY A 474 28.42 76.33 0.61
C GLY A 474 28.66 75.82 -0.84
N PHE A 475 27.74 75.25 -1.52
CA PHE A 475 26.90 75.81 -2.58
C PHE A 475 25.84 74.82 -2.96
#